data_efa9cfd864153a02a1ae531f52078867
#
_entry.id   efa9cfd864153a02a1ae531f52078867
#
_cell.length_a   1.000
_cell.length_b   1.000
_cell.length_c   1.000
_cell.angle_alpha   90.00
_cell.angle_beta   90.00
_cell.angle_gamma   90.00
#
_symmetry.space_group_name_H-M   'P 1'
#
loop_
_entity.id
_entity.type
_entity.pdbx_description
1 polymer ?
#
loop_
_entity_poly.entity_id
_entity_poly.type
_entity_poly.pdbx_seq_one_letter_code
_entity_poly.pdbx_strand_id
1 'polypeptide(L)'
;IVKELKSKSIRYIDVPVSGGVEAAVTGKLTALVGSKKTYFDLIRPYLNRTCSTIVHTGEPGTATLVKLLNNLACFTLDQVLAECLTIGRKAGLDSDLMYQALRSSAIGSGGNINIRVPETFMKNDFNPRFTLKHARKDVGLALDLAKDLEVPLRIVPLCLEEIDEAISRGFADKDASVAMSIQEERSNVRVRPY
;
A
#
# COMPACT_ATOMS: atom_id res chain seq x y z
N ILE A 1 1.28 -24.76 11.96
CA ILE A 1 0.01 -25.28 11.40
C ILE A 1 0.31 -26.04 10.09
N VAL A 2 0.79 -25.40 8.98
CA VAL A 2 0.95 -26.04 7.67
C VAL A 2 1.82 -27.32 7.74
N LYS A 3 2.97 -27.26 8.42
CA LYS A 3 3.87 -28.42 8.60
C LYS A 3 3.19 -29.57 9.34
N GLU A 4 2.42 -29.25 10.38
CA GLU A 4 1.70 -30.22 11.20
C GLU A 4 0.55 -30.88 10.42
N LEU A 5 -0.22 -30.10 9.67
CA LEU A 5 -1.29 -30.65 8.83
C LEU A 5 -0.75 -31.54 7.73
N LYS A 6 0.39 -31.15 7.14
CA LYS A 6 1.07 -31.96 6.13
C LYS A 6 1.53 -33.33 6.69
N SER A 7 2.05 -33.36 7.93
CA SER A 7 2.46 -34.64 8.57
C SER A 7 1.29 -35.58 8.82
N LYS A 8 0.06 -35.05 8.93
CA LYS A 8 -1.18 -35.81 9.10
C LYS A 8 -1.92 -36.06 7.78
N SER A 9 -1.30 -35.80 6.63
CA SER A 9 -1.91 -35.90 5.29
C SER A 9 -3.18 -35.08 5.11
N ILE A 10 -3.35 -34.00 5.91
CA ILE A 10 -4.47 -33.07 5.81
C ILE A 10 -4.13 -31.98 4.77
N ARG A 11 -5.04 -31.78 3.83
CA ARG A 11 -4.94 -30.72 2.83
C ARG A 11 -5.31 -29.38 3.48
N TYR A 12 -4.49 -28.38 3.27
CA TYR A 12 -4.70 -27.04 3.80
C TYR A 12 -4.67 -26.00 2.68
N ILE A 13 -5.60 -25.08 2.75
CA ILE A 13 -5.74 -23.94 1.84
C ILE A 13 -6.03 -22.72 2.72
N ASP A 14 -5.33 -21.62 2.55
CA ASP A 14 -5.67 -20.35 3.19
C ASP A 14 -6.37 -19.43 2.17
N VAL A 15 -7.52 -18.88 2.58
CA VAL A 15 -8.36 -18.06 1.72
C VAL A 15 -8.84 -16.82 2.48
N PRO A 16 -7.95 -15.91 2.88
CA PRO A 16 -8.39 -14.64 3.39
C PRO A 16 -9.06 -13.81 2.29
N VAL A 17 -9.99 -12.95 2.71
CA VAL A 17 -10.76 -12.08 1.82
C VAL A 17 -10.49 -10.60 2.10
N SER A 18 -10.74 -9.77 1.11
CA SER A 18 -10.71 -8.31 1.19
C SER A 18 -11.97 -7.72 0.54
N GLY A 19 -12.39 -6.50 0.98
CA GLY A 19 -13.56 -5.79 0.47
C GLY A 19 -14.57 -5.36 1.54
N GLY A 20 -14.40 -5.83 2.79
CA GLY A 20 -15.26 -5.46 3.92
C GLY A 20 -16.67 -6.02 3.81
N VAL A 21 -17.56 -5.51 4.67
CA VAL A 21 -18.95 -6.00 4.80
C VAL A 21 -19.76 -5.75 3.51
N GLU A 22 -19.60 -4.58 2.90
CA GLU A 22 -20.33 -4.21 1.67
C GLU A 22 -20.01 -5.18 0.51
N ALA A 23 -18.73 -5.48 0.30
CA ALA A 23 -18.34 -6.44 -0.72
C ALA A 23 -18.79 -7.87 -0.40
N ALA A 24 -18.89 -8.23 0.88
CA ALA A 24 -19.44 -9.51 1.30
C ALA A 24 -20.93 -9.63 0.96
N VAL A 25 -21.72 -8.59 1.28
CA VAL A 25 -23.16 -8.54 1.00
C VAL A 25 -23.45 -8.57 -0.50
N THR A 26 -22.62 -7.90 -1.30
CA THR A 26 -22.81 -7.79 -2.76
C THR A 26 -22.11 -8.89 -3.57
N GLY A 27 -21.46 -9.85 -2.93
CA GLY A 27 -20.70 -10.92 -3.62
C GLY A 27 -19.49 -10.42 -4.38
N LYS A 28 -18.92 -9.27 -3.98
CA LYS A 28 -17.79 -8.60 -4.65
C LYS A 28 -16.47 -8.69 -3.87
N LEU A 29 -16.32 -9.69 -3.02
CA LEU A 29 -15.07 -9.90 -2.29
C LEU A 29 -13.91 -10.19 -3.24
N THR A 30 -12.71 -9.82 -2.83
CA THR A 30 -11.46 -10.33 -3.38
C THR A 30 -10.98 -11.48 -2.50
N ALA A 31 -10.86 -12.69 -3.05
CA ALA A 31 -10.24 -13.84 -2.39
C ALA A 31 -8.77 -13.95 -2.75
N LEU A 32 -7.91 -14.03 -1.75
CA LEU A 32 -6.50 -14.39 -1.92
C LEU A 32 -6.38 -15.88 -1.59
N VAL A 33 -5.74 -16.68 -2.44
CA VAL A 33 -5.72 -18.16 -2.27
C VAL A 33 -4.30 -18.66 -2.22
N GLY A 34 -3.87 -19.13 -1.04
CA GLY A 34 -2.61 -19.83 -0.82
C GLY A 34 -2.84 -21.34 -0.84
N SER A 35 -2.42 -21.99 -1.92
CA SER A 35 -2.61 -23.44 -2.08
C SER A 35 -1.76 -23.99 -3.23
N LYS A 36 -1.64 -25.32 -3.30
CA LYS A 36 -1.20 -25.96 -4.53
C LYS A 36 -2.19 -25.66 -5.66
N LYS A 37 -1.68 -25.53 -6.88
CA LYS A 37 -2.50 -25.20 -8.07
C LYS A 37 -3.70 -26.15 -8.25
N THR A 38 -3.51 -27.43 -8.02
CA THR A 38 -4.58 -28.43 -8.13
C THR A 38 -5.74 -28.20 -7.17
N TYR A 39 -5.46 -27.70 -5.96
CA TYR A 39 -6.51 -27.37 -4.99
C TYR A 39 -7.14 -26.02 -5.27
N PHE A 40 -6.36 -25.06 -5.78
CA PHE A 40 -6.89 -23.80 -6.28
C PHE A 40 -7.98 -24.04 -7.34
N ASP A 41 -7.69 -24.87 -8.33
CA ASP A 41 -8.63 -25.17 -9.41
C ASP A 41 -9.91 -25.84 -8.91
N LEU A 42 -9.81 -26.69 -7.87
CA LEU A 42 -10.97 -27.34 -7.24
C LEU A 42 -11.88 -26.35 -6.50
N ILE A 43 -11.32 -25.36 -5.78
CA ILE A 43 -12.14 -24.46 -4.96
C ILE A 43 -12.62 -23.23 -5.72
N ARG A 44 -11.95 -22.84 -6.81
CA ARG A 44 -12.26 -21.66 -7.60
C ARG A 44 -13.74 -21.54 -8.02
N PRO A 45 -14.43 -22.62 -8.48
CA PRO A 45 -15.86 -22.54 -8.84
C PRO A 45 -16.76 -22.15 -7.66
N TYR A 46 -16.38 -22.51 -6.43
CA TYR A 46 -17.14 -22.16 -5.22
C TYR A 46 -16.89 -20.69 -4.84
N LEU A 47 -15.64 -20.23 -4.94
CA LEU A 47 -15.28 -18.85 -4.64
C LEU A 47 -15.90 -17.85 -5.62
N ASN A 48 -16.09 -18.23 -6.88
CA ASN A 48 -16.76 -17.40 -7.89
C ASN A 48 -18.22 -17.01 -7.53
N ARG A 49 -18.83 -17.68 -6.54
CA ARG A 49 -20.18 -17.35 -6.09
C ARG A 49 -20.23 -16.17 -5.12
N THR A 50 -19.11 -15.84 -4.48
CA THR A 50 -19.04 -14.84 -3.41
C THR A 50 -17.92 -13.80 -3.64
N CYS A 51 -17.07 -14.05 -4.63
CA CYS A 51 -15.91 -13.21 -4.91
C CYS A 51 -15.92 -12.77 -6.38
N SER A 52 -15.71 -11.48 -6.63
CA SER A 52 -15.54 -10.94 -7.98
C SER A 52 -14.11 -11.08 -8.49
N THR A 53 -13.14 -11.19 -7.58
CA THR A 53 -11.72 -11.32 -7.89
C THR A 53 -11.13 -12.45 -7.08
N ILE A 54 -10.36 -13.32 -7.74
CA ILE A 54 -9.69 -14.45 -7.08
C ILE A 54 -8.23 -14.45 -7.53
N VAL A 55 -7.32 -14.31 -6.57
CA VAL A 55 -5.87 -14.25 -6.80
C VAL A 55 -5.22 -15.48 -6.19
N HIS A 56 -4.58 -16.32 -7.02
CA HIS A 56 -3.73 -17.41 -6.52
C HIS A 56 -2.36 -16.84 -6.15
N THR A 57 -2.04 -16.86 -4.86
CA THR A 57 -0.81 -16.23 -4.33
C THR A 57 0.38 -17.18 -4.22
N GLY A 58 0.17 -18.48 -4.48
CA GLY A 58 1.22 -19.51 -4.39
C GLY A 58 0.92 -20.57 -3.34
N GLU A 59 1.96 -21.08 -2.68
CA GLU A 59 1.85 -22.16 -1.70
C GLU A 59 1.02 -21.76 -0.45
N PRO A 60 0.53 -22.73 0.34
CA PRO A 60 -0.23 -22.47 1.56
C PRO A 60 0.50 -21.54 2.53
N GLY A 61 -0.20 -20.52 3.03
CA GLY A 61 0.29 -19.47 3.91
C GLY A 61 0.61 -18.16 3.19
N THR A 62 0.83 -18.17 1.87
CA THR A 62 1.15 -16.96 1.11
C THR A 62 -0.01 -15.97 1.05
N ALA A 63 -1.24 -16.46 0.97
CA ALA A 63 -2.41 -15.59 0.94
C ALA A 63 -2.61 -14.84 2.27
N THR A 64 -2.43 -15.54 3.38
CA THR A 64 -2.44 -14.91 4.71
C THR A 64 -1.37 -13.84 4.83
N LEU A 65 -0.16 -14.09 4.33
CA LEU A 65 0.91 -13.10 4.34
C LEU A 65 0.53 -11.86 3.50
N VAL A 66 0.06 -12.05 2.27
CA VAL A 66 -0.39 -10.93 1.41
C VAL A 66 -1.50 -10.13 2.09
N LYS A 67 -2.45 -10.82 2.76
CA LYS A 67 -3.53 -10.14 3.51
C LYS A 67 -3.00 -9.29 4.67
N LEU A 68 -2.01 -9.79 5.41
CA LEU A 68 -1.38 -9.02 6.48
C LEU A 68 -0.67 -7.78 5.94
N LEU A 69 0.06 -7.90 4.83
CA LEU A 69 0.73 -6.76 4.19
C LEU A 69 -0.27 -5.73 3.65
N ASN A 70 -1.38 -6.18 3.05
CA ASN A 70 -2.47 -5.28 2.65
C ASN A 70 -3.04 -4.50 3.84
N ASN A 71 -3.34 -5.18 4.94
CA ASN A 71 -3.89 -4.53 6.13
C ASN A 71 -2.88 -3.56 6.77
N LEU A 72 -1.61 -3.93 6.81
CA LEU A 72 -0.54 -3.03 7.28
C LEU A 72 -0.54 -1.73 6.46
N ALA A 73 -0.54 -1.82 5.14
CA ALA A 73 -0.55 -0.63 4.28
C ALA A 73 -1.82 0.21 4.47
N CYS A 74 -3.01 -0.43 4.51
CA CYS A 74 -4.28 0.28 4.71
C CYS A 74 -4.32 1.04 6.04
N PHE A 75 -4.00 0.37 7.16
CA PHE A 75 -4.09 1.01 8.47
C PHE A 75 -3.00 2.07 8.69
N THR A 76 -1.83 1.94 8.05
CA THR A 76 -0.83 3.00 8.04
C THR A 76 -1.32 4.21 7.25
N LEU A 77 -1.97 3.98 6.10
CA LEU A 77 -2.57 5.05 5.30
C LEU A 77 -3.65 5.80 6.08
N ASP A 78 -4.49 5.11 6.86
CA ASP A 78 -5.51 5.75 7.72
C ASP A 78 -4.87 6.77 8.68
N GLN A 79 -3.71 6.46 9.26
CA GLN A 79 -3.02 7.39 10.16
C GLN A 79 -2.45 8.61 9.41
N VAL A 80 -1.88 8.41 8.22
CA VAL A 80 -1.42 9.52 7.37
C VAL A 80 -2.59 10.41 6.95
N LEU A 81 -3.71 9.82 6.55
CA LEU A 81 -4.93 10.57 6.21
C LEU A 81 -5.46 11.37 7.40
N ALA A 82 -5.43 10.82 8.61
CA ALA A 82 -5.84 11.53 9.82
C ALA A 82 -4.97 12.78 10.06
N GLU A 83 -3.65 12.69 9.87
CA GLU A 83 -2.75 13.85 9.96
C GLU A 83 -3.09 14.88 8.87
N CYS A 84 -3.21 14.49 7.61
CA CYS A 84 -3.54 15.37 6.50
C CYS A 84 -4.90 16.09 6.68
N LEU A 85 -5.94 15.35 7.05
CA LEU A 85 -7.27 15.91 7.26
C LEU A 85 -7.31 16.89 8.45
N THR A 86 -6.54 16.60 9.49
CA THR A 86 -6.43 17.49 10.66
C THR A 86 -5.76 18.81 10.30
N ILE A 87 -4.66 18.78 9.52
CA ILE A 87 -4.00 19.98 9.01
C ILE A 87 -5.01 20.82 8.20
N GLY A 88 -5.69 20.19 7.24
CA GLY A 88 -6.66 20.90 6.39
C GLY A 88 -7.79 21.52 7.20
N ARG A 89 -8.32 20.79 8.18
CA ARG A 89 -9.38 21.33 9.06
C ARG A 89 -8.91 22.48 9.92
N LYS A 90 -7.70 22.42 10.47
CA LYS A 90 -7.08 23.51 11.23
C LYS A 90 -6.78 24.73 10.34
N ALA A 91 -6.44 24.53 9.08
CA ALA A 91 -6.28 25.58 8.09
C ALA A 91 -7.60 26.22 7.63
N GLY A 92 -8.75 25.78 8.14
CA GLY A 92 -10.07 26.33 7.84
C GLY A 92 -10.79 25.69 6.64
N LEU A 93 -10.27 24.60 6.08
CA LEU A 93 -10.95 23.91 4.98
C LEU A 93 -12.25 23.25 5.46
N ASP A 94 -13.25 23.27 4.61
CA ASP A 94 -14.46 22.47 4.79
C ASP A 94 -14.13 20.98 4.67
N SER A 95 -14.66 20.17 5.61
CA SER A 95 -14.30 18.75 5.70
C SER A 95 -14.81 17.94 4.52
N ASP A 96 -16.03 18.22 4.04
CA ASP A 96 -16.63 17.47 2.92
C ASP A 96 -15.95 17.83 1.60
N LEU A 97 -15.67 19.11 1.38
CA LEU A 97 -14.94 19.58 0.20
C LEU A 97 -13.51 18.99 0.16
N MET A 98 -12.81 19.02 1.28
CA MET A 98 -11.47 18.43 1.40
C MET A 98 -11.49 16.92 1.12
N TYR A 99 -12.43 16.19 1.71
CA TYR A 99 -12.60 14.77 1.46
C TYR A 99 -12.87 14.47 -0.02
N GLN A 100 -13.81 15.19 -0.64
CA GLN A 100 -14.10 15.04 -2.07
C GLN A 100 -12.89 15.32 -2.95
N ALA A 101 -12.12 16.37 -2.64
CA ALA A 101 -10.89 16.71 -3.38
C ALA A 101 -9.84 15.60 -3.28
N LEU A 102 -9.57 15.09 -2.07
CA LEU A 102 -8.62 14.00 -1.86
C LEU A 102 -9.08 12.71 -2.53
N ARG A 103 -10.36 12.38 -2.43
CA ARG A 103 -10.96 11.21 -3.10
C ARG A 103 -10.81 11.26 -4.62
N SER A 104 -10.90 12.44 -5.21
CA SER A 104 -10.77 12.65 -6.66
C SER A 104 -9.32 12.77 -7.14
N SER A 105 -8.38 12.91 -6.22
CA SER A 105 -6.95 13.05 -6.49
C SER A 105 -6.23 11.70 -6.59
N ALA A 106 -4.92 11.72 -6.79
CA ALA A 106 -4.08 10.54 -6.94
C ALA A 106 -4.23 9.52 -5.81
N ILE A 107 -4.38 10.00 -4.56
CA ILE A 107 -4.55 9.12 -3.39
C ILE A 107 -5.87 8.34 -3.45
N GLY A 108 -6.97 9.00 -3.72
CA GLY A 108 -8.29 8.37 -3.77
C GLY A 108 -8.53 7.50 -5.01
N SER A 109 -7.87 7.81 -6.13
CA SER A 109 -7.91 6.98 -7.36
C SER A 109 -6.99 5.76 -7.30
N GLY A 110 -6.21 5.60 -6.23
CA GLY A 110 -5.20 4.54 -6.15
C GLY A 110 -4.00 4.77 -7.07
N GLY A 111 -3.73 6.00 -7.45
CA GLY A 111 -2.65 6.36 -8.37
C GLY A 111 -1.28 5.85 -7.98
N ASN A 112 -1.00 5.75 -6.66
CA ASN A 112 0.26 5.21 -6.18
C ASN A 112 0.41 3.73 -6.52
N ILE A 113 -0.56 2.89 -6.14
CA ILE A 113 -0.47 1.43 -6.32
C ILE A 113 -0.78 0.98 -7.75
N ASN A 114 -1.68 1.67 -8.45
CA ASN A 114 -2.14 1.27 -9.77
C ASN A 114 -1.31 1.85 -10.92
N ILE A 115 -0.61 2.97 -10.69
CA ILE A 115 0.12 3.69 -11.75
C ILE A 115 1.57 3.89 -11.36
N ARG A 116 1.85 4.63 -10.27
CA ARG A 116 3.22 5.06 -9.96
C ARG A 116 4.13 3.88 -9.62
N VAL A 117 3.78 3.04 -8.66
CA VAL A 117 4.61 1.89 -8.26
C VAL A 117 4.89 0.94 -9.42
N PRO A 118 3.88 0.48 -10.22
CA PRO A 118 4.15 -0.40 -11.36
C PRO A 118 4.99 0.26 -12.46
N GLU A 119 4.79 1.56 -12.73
CA GLU A 119 5.48 2.24 -13.82
C GLU A 119 6.88 2.76 -13.46
N THR A 120 7.23 2.83 -12.19
CA THR A 120 8.53 3.32 -11.72
C THR A 120 9.30 2.26 -10.95
N PHE A 121 8.93 2.03 -9.70
CA PHE A 121 9.64 1.13 -8.79
C PHE A 121 9.72 -0.30 -9.33
N MET A 122 8.60 -0.90 -9.74
CA MET A 122 8.58 -2.28 -10.26
C MET A 122 9.35 -2.44 -11.58
N LYS A 123 9.40 -1.39 -12.41
CA LYS A 123 10.18 -1.39 -13.65
C LYS A 123 11.62 -0.94 -13.47
N ASN A 124 12.04 -0.58 -12.28
CA ASN A 124 13.34 0.04 -12.02
C ASN A 124 13.59 1.30 -12.87
N ASP A 125 12.51 2.01 -13.22
CA ASP A 125 12.56 3.25 -14.03
C ASP A 125 12.33 4.46 -13.14
N PHE A 126 13.43 5.10 -12.73
CA PHE A 126 13.41 6.31 -11.92
C PHE A 126 13.64 7.59 -12.74
N ASN A 127 13.36 7.56 -14.03
CA ASN A 127 13.25 8.79 -14.82
C ASN A 127 12.14 9.65 -14.23
N PRO A 128 12.39 10.96 -14.00
CA PRO A 128 11.49 11.76 -13.17
C PRO A 128 10.17 12.06 -13.87
N ARG A 129 9.08 11.60 -13.30
CA ARG A 129 7.70 12.07 -13.53
C ARG A 129 7.34 13.12 -12.50
N PHE A 130 7.82 12.92 -11.27
CA PHE A 130 7.78 13.88 -10.17
C PHE A 130 9.04 13.69 -9.33
N THR A 131 9.93 14.68 -9.33
CA THR A 131 11.25 14.54 -8.72
C THR A 131 11.19 14.44 -7.20
N LEU A 132 12.14 13.71 -6.61
CA LEU A 132 12.25 13.56 -5.17
C LEU A 132 12.43 14.91 -4.45
N LYS A 133 13.19 15.86 -5.03
CA LYS A 133 13.32 17.21 -4.47
C LYS A 133 11.99 17.98 -4.42
N HIS A 134 11.10 17.78 -5.39
CA HIS A 134 9.76 18.38 -5.34
C HIS A 134 8.90 17.71 -4.27
N ALA A 135 8.96 16.38 -4.13
CA ALA A 135 8.28 15.69 -3.04
C ALA A 135 8.76 16.18 -1.66
N ARG A 136 10.07 16.34 -1.49
CA ARG A 136 10.66 16.91 -0.28
C ARG A 136 10.11 18.30 0.03
N LYS A 137 10.08 19.16 -0.99
CA LYS A 137 9.55 20.53 -0.85
C LYS A 137 8.08 20.48 -0.40
N ASP A 138 7.25 19.67 -1.03
CA ASP A 138 5.82 19.62 -0.72
C ASP A 138 5.55 19.05 0.68
N VAL A 139 6.25 17.99 1.09
CA VAL A 139 6.17 17.44 2.44
C VAL A 139 6.69 18.45 3.47
N GLY A 140 7.81 19.14 3.19
CA GLY A 140 8.36 20.18 4.06
C GLY A 140 7.38 21.34 4.29
N LEU A 141 6.75 21.85 3.23
CA LEU A 141 5.73 22.89 3.34
C LEU A 141 4.50 22.44 4.16
N ALA A 142 4.09 21.19 4.03
CA ALA A 142 3.01 20.65 4.84
C ALA A 142 3.38 20.54 6.33
N LEU A 143 4.63 20.18 6.64
CA LEU A 143 5.15 20.15 8.01
C LEU A 143 5.25 21.56 8.62
N ASP A 144 5.75 22.54 7.86
CA ASP A 144 5.80 23.93 8.31
C ASP A 144 4.39 24.47 8.60
N LEU A 145 3.44 24.22 7.71
CA LEU A 145 2.03 24.57 7.92
C LEU A 145 1.45 23.90 9.17
N ALA A 146 1.71 22.61 9.37
CA ALA A 146 1.23 21.90 10.54
C ALA A 146 1.79 22.50 11.84
N LYS A 147 3.07 22.88 11.84
CA LYS A 147 3.73 23.55 12.95
C LYS A 147 3.09 24.91 13.24
N ASP A 148 2.85 25.73 12.22
CA ASP A 148 2.21 27.06 12.36
C ASP A 148 0.78 26.95 12.91
N LEU A 149 0.09 25.85 12.57
CA LEU A 149 -1.27 25.55 13.04
C LEU A 149 -1.31 24.76 14.36
N GLU A 150 -0.16 24.48 14.96
CA GLU A 150 -0.03 23.69 16.20
C GLU A 150 -0.69 22.30 16.07
N VAL A 151 -0.55 21.64 14.91
CA VAL A 151 -1.01 20.28 14.68
C VAL A 151 0.15 19.30 14.92
N PRO A 152 0.09 18.46 15.96
CA PRO A 152 1.14 17.48 16.21
C PRO A 152 1.08 16.34 15.19
N LEU A 153 2.19 16.09 14.49
CA LEU A 153 2.34 15.01 13.51
C LEU A 153 3.34 13.97 14.03
N ARG A 154 3.11 12.71 13.70
CA ARG A 154 3.97 11.58 14.08
C ARG A 154 4.47 10.76 12.89
N ILE A 155 3.69 10.65 11.83
CA ILE A 155 4.00 9.80 10.68
C ILE A 155 4.65 10.60 9.56
N VAL A 156 4.09 11.77 9.23
CA VAL A 156 4.60 12.60 8.13
C VAL A 156 6.06 13.04 8.34
N PRO A 157 6.55 13.37 9.57
CA PRO A 157 7.97 13.66 9.79
C PRO A 157 8.90 12.51 9.39
N LEU A 158 8.53 11.25 9.69
CA LEU A 158 9.31 10.08 9.28
C LEU A 158 9.37 9.93 7.75
N CYS A 159 8.29 10.30 7.05
CA CYS A 159 8.31 10.33 5.58
C CYS A 159 9.33 11.34 5.04
N LEU A 160 9.49 12.49 5.68
CA LEU A 160 10.50 13.48 5.29
C LEU A 160 11.93 12.95 5.53
N GLU A 161 12.17 12.25 6.64
CA GLU A 161 13.47 11.63 6.93
C GLU A 161 13.87 10.60 5.84
N GLU A 162 12.92 9.76 5.40
CA GLU A 162 13.15 8.82 4.30
C GLU A 162 13.49 9.52 2.97
N ILE A 163 12.80 10.62 2.68
CA ILE A 163 13.07 11.44 1.50
C ILE A 163 14.45 12.09 1.60
N ASP A 164 14.80 12.65 2.75
CA ASP A 164 16.08 13.32 2.97
C ASP A 164 17.25 12.33 2.91
N GLU A 165 17.09 11.11 3.42
CA GLU A 165 18.07 10.04 3.24
C GLU A 165 18.31 9.73 1.75
N ALA A 166 17.24 9.57 0.98
CA ALA A 166 17.37 9.30 -0.45
C ALA A 166 18.03 10.47 -1.21
N ILE A 167 17.74 11.72 -0.84
CA ILE A 167 18.40 12.90 -1.39
C ILE A 167 19.89 12.92 -1.05
N SER A 168 20.26 12.60 0.18
CA SER A 168 21.68 12.54 0.62
C SER A 168 22.50 11.51 -0.17
N ARG A 169 21.84 10.49 -0.73
CA ARG A 169 22.42 9.48 -1.61
C ARG A 169 22.50 9.90 -3.10
N GLY A 170 22.15 11.17 -3.41
CA GLY A 170 22.23 11.72 -4.77
C GLY A 170 21.00 11.52 -5.64
N PHE A 171 19.84 11.14 -5.05
CA PHE A 171 18.61 10.85 -5.82
C PHE A 171 17.67 12.03 -5.98
N ALA A 172 18.09 13.27 -5.67
CA ALA A 172 17.25 14.46 -5.70
C ALA A 172 16.48 14.68 -7.01
N ASP A 173 17.11 14.39 -8.14
CA ASP A 173 16.56 14.60 -9.49
C ASP A 173 15.91 13.33 -10.09
N LYS A 174 15.89 12.23 -9.34
CA LYS A 174 15.16 11.01 -9.72
C LYS A 174 13.68 11.12 -9.37
N ASP A 175 12.86 10.21 -9.94
CA ASP A 175 11.46 10.08 -9.54
C ASP A 175 11.35 9.78 -8.04
N ALA A 176 10.38 10.40 -7.38
CA ALA A 176 10.22 10.30 -5.92
C ALA A 176 10.03 8.85 -5.43
N SER A 177 9.59 7.93 -6.29
CA SER A 177 9.50 6.50 -5.96
C SER A 177 10.85 5.84 -5.69
N VAL A 178 11.97 6.48 -6.06
CA VAL A 178 13.32 5.96 -5.77
C VAL A 178 13.57 5.80 -4.26
N ALA A 179 12.93 6.60 -3.42
CA ALA A 179 13.02 6.45 -1.96
C ALA A 179 12.61 5.05 -1.48
N MET A 180 11.70 4.36 -2.19
CA MET A 180 11.32 2.99 -1.86
C MET A 180 12.50 2.00 -1.97
N SER A 181 13.52 2.28 -2.77
CA SER A 181 14.70 1.43 -2.92
C SER A 181 15.61 1.42 -1.67
N ILE A 182 15.53 2.43 -0.83
CA ILE A 182 16.26 2.49 0.43
C ILE A 182 15.85 1.34 1.35
N GLN A 183 14.56 1.02 1.38
CA GLN A 183 14.05 -0.09 2.20
C GLN A 183 14.53 -1.46 1.69
N GLU A 184 14.69 -1.63 0.37
CA GLU A 184 15.31 -2.84 -0.20
C GLU A 184 16.74 -3.03 0.32
N GLU A 185 17.53 -1.96 0.31
CA GLU A 185 18.94 -1.99 0.79
C GLU A 185 18.99 -2.27 2.30
N ARG A 186 18.20 -1.58 3.13
CA ARG A 186 18.14 -1.81 4.58
C ARG A 186 17.80 -3.26 4.93
N SER A 187 16.96 -3.90 4.12
CA SER A 187 16.50 -5.26 4.36
C SER A 187 17.34 -6.32 3.64
N ASN A 188 18.32 -5.89 2.84
CA ASN A 188 19.08 -6.77 1.95
C ASN A 188 18.18 -7.69 1.09
N VAL A 189 17.10 -7.12 0.56
CA VAL A 189 16.12 -7.82 -0.26
C VAL A 189 15.82 -6.97 -1.49
N ARG A 190 15.75 -7.60 -2.65
CA ARG A 190 15.26 -6.97 -3.87
C ARG A 190 13.79 -7.33 -4.08
N VAL A 191 12.94 -6.33 -4.12
CA VAL A 191 11.50 -6.47 -4.39
C VAL A 191 11.21 -6.37 -5.89
N ARG A 192 11.94 -5.49 -6.57
CA ARG A 192 11.80 -5.25 -8.02
C ARG A 192 12.27 -6.47 -8.82
N PRO A 193 11.63 -6.79 -9.96
CA PRO A 193 12.16 -7.76 -10.93
C PRO A 193 13.55 -7.33 -11.42
N TYR A 194 14.37 -8.30 -11.84
CA TYR A 194 15.72 -8.05 -12.39
C TYR A 194 15.66 -7.32 -13.73
#